data_d3e32ea15294114db7a0718ff1b65846
#
_entry.id   d3e32ea15294114db7a0718ff1b65846
#
_cell.length_a   1.000
_cell.length_b   1.000
_cell.length_c   1.000
_cell.angle_alpha   90.00
_cell.angle_beta   90.00
_cell.angle_gamma   90.00
#
_symmetry.space_group_name_H-M   'P 1'
#
loop_
_entity.id
_entity.type
_entity.pdbx_description
1 polymer ?
#
loop_
_entity_poly.entity_id
_entity_poly.type
_entity_poly.pdbx_seq_one_letter_code
_entity_poly.pdbx_strand_id
1 'polypeptide(L)'
;MKFFKITVFSFFALAACGSLRAQDLQGVVRDAENQPLVGASVYWAGTTIGASTDAQGAFLLHRVKGYDKLVASYLGFVNDTLDVKNGVDKVAFALRSEGVALEGVVVEGNLSGNFVKRDGIVKGEMISFAGLCKMACCNLAESFENSASVTVGYSDAISGARQIKMLGLAGTYTQILDENRPIMRGLSAPYGLSYTPGMWLNSIQVSKGVASVTAGHEAITGQINLEHRKPTDDERLFVNLYLDDELRPEANVSTAFPVTKDKKLSSVILLHGSMDTDARKMDHNHDGFRDLPKSDQINVANKWLYAADNGTQVRWGWKFVQENRLGGMLDYKNTRTMREAMEKDWDWRAGDKKMPLYGSHIRNRNANGYFKVGMPVGPAVYDPDEQDEMRSNLAFVADFDHFSEDAYFGLNDYTGNQNSLALNLMYNHYFTYRSSLIVG
;
A
#
# COMPACT_ATOMS: atom_id res chain seq x y z
N MET A 1 40.13 -29.77 -12.56
CA MET A 1 40.56 -29.22 -11.25
C MET A 1 39.89 -27.88 -10.84
N LYS A 2 39.10 -27.25 -11.69
CA LYS A 2 38.34 -25.98 -11.34
C LYS A 2 36.96 -26.23 -10.70
N PHE A 3 36.31 -27.33 -10.98
CA PHE A 3 35.00 -27.69 -10.44
C PHE A 3 35.01 -28.13 -8.95
N PHE A 4 36.12 -28.70 -8.49
CA PHE A 4 36.24 -29.19 -7.12
C PHE A 4 36.42 -28.06 -6.08
N LYS A 5 36.90 -26.88 -6.49
CA LYS A 5 37.07 -25.73 -5.58
C LYS A 5 35.75 -24.97 -5.30
N ILE A 6 34.79 -25.00 -6.22
CA ILE A 6 33.50 -24.32 -6.05
C ILE A 6 32.59 -25.11 -5.12
N THR A 7 32.62 -26.45 -5.19
CA THR A 7 31.79 -27.31 -4.34
C THR A 7 32.19 -27.26 -2.85
N VAL A 8 33.52 -27.16 -2.58
CA VAL A 8 34.03 -27.06 -1.19
C VAL A 8 33.71 -25.69 -0.56
N PHE A 9 33.69 -24.61 -1.36
CA PHE A 9 33.34 -23.27 -0.86
C PHE A 9 31.84 -23.13 -0.55
N SER A 10 30.96 -23.77 -1.34
CA SER A 10 29.52 -23.83 -1.07
C SER A 10 29.20 -24.67 0.18
N PHE A 11 29.94 -25.74 0.47
CA PHE A 11 29.70 -26.54 1.65
C PHE A 11 30.20 -25.87 2.94
N PHE A 12 31.23 -25.03 2.87
CA PHE A 12 31.72 -24.26 4.02
C PHE A 12 30.84 -23.03 4.32
N ALA A 13 30.19 -22.45 3.31
CA ALA A 13 29.21 -21.35 3.53
C ALA A 13 27.90 -21.86 4.17
N LEU A 14 27.51 -23.12 3.95
CA LEU A 14 26.32 -23.70 4.59
C LEU A 14 26.57 -24.14 6.04
N ALA A 15 27.82 -24.41 6.42
CA ALA A 15 28.17 -24.82 7.79
C ALA A 15 28.33 -23.64 8.76
N ALA A 16 28.38 -22.38 8.24
CA ALA A 16 28.50 -21.17 9.05
C ALA A 16 27.13 -20.58 9.46
N CYS A 17 26.00 -21.18 9.08
CA CYS A 17 24.69 -20.91 9.69
C CYS A 17 24.64 -21.57 11.09
N GLY A 18 25.49 -21.11 12.01
CA GLY A 18 25.38 -21.40 13.41
C GLY A 18 24.00 -20.96 13.91
N SER A 19 23.29 -21.90 14.51
CA SER A 19 21.99 -21.71 15.15
C SER A 19 22.03 -20.51 16.10
N LEU A 20 21.63 -19.36 15.64
CA LEU A 20 21.20 -18.25 16.50
C LEU A 20 19.94 -18.76 17.19
N ARG A 21 20.11 -19.40 18.36
CA ARG A 21 18.98 -19.66 19.26
C ARG A 21 18.48 -18.29 19.71
N ALA A 22 17.40 -17.84 19.11
CA ALA A 22 16.63 -16.77 19.71
C ALA A 22 16.21 -17.24 21.10
N GLN A 23 16.60 -16.51 22.13
CA GLN A 23 16.21 -16.80 23.50
C GLN A 23 14.76 -16.37 23.66
N ASP A 24 13.84 -17.33 23.86
CA ASP A 24 12.42 -17.06 24.06
C ASP A 24 12.18 -16.56 25.48
N LEU A 25 11.42 -15.48 25.58
CA LEU A 25 10.93 -14.94 26.84
C LEU A 25 9.50 -15.43 27.06
N GLN A 26 9.25 -16.07 28.18
CA GLN A 26 7.92 -16.53 28.60
C GLN A 26 7.38 -15.62 29.70
N GLY A 27 6.07 -15.42 29.73
CA GLY A 27 5.46 -14.64 30.78
C GLY A 27 3.97 -14.87 30.95
N VAL A 28 3.42 -14.23 31.97
CA VAL A 28 1.97 -14.21 32.23
C VAL A 28 1.52 -12.78 32.47
N VAL A 29 0.30 -12.47 32.03
CA VAL A 29 -0.37 -11.19 32.30
C VAL A 29 -1.64 -11.47 33.11
N ARG A 30 -1.77 -10.80 34.26
CA ARG A 30 -2.89 -10.94 35.19
C ARG A 30 -3.39 -9.58 35.61
N ASP A 31 -4.60 -9.51 36.15
CA ASP A 31 -5.11 -8.32 36.81
C ASP A 31 -4.67 -8.23 38.30
N ALA A 32 -5.14 -7.19 39.00
CA ALA A 32 -4.85 -6.99 40.42
C ALA A 32 -5.47 -8.07 41.31
N GLU A 33 -6.54 -8.75 40.87
CA GLU A 33 -7.23 -9.85 41.51
C GLU A 33 -6.64 -11.21 41.13
N ASN A 34 -5.48 -11.21 40.42
CA ASN A 34 -4.75 -12.38 39.98
C ASN A 34 -5.49 -13.26 38.93
N GLN A 35 -6.51 -12.68 38.22
CA GLN A 35 -7.18 -13.35 37.12
C GLN A 35 -6.36 -13.24 35.83
N PRO A 36 -6.29 -14.28 34.98
CA PRO A 36 -5.56 -14.22 33.72
C PRO A 36 -6.24 -13.27 32.73
N LEU A 37 -5.48 -12.36 32.13
CA LEU A 37 -5.94 -11.48 31.07
C LEU A 37 -5.71 -12.13 29.72
N VAL A 38 -6.78 -12.63 29.10
CA VAL A 38 -6.75 -13.35 27.81
C VAL A 38 -6.76 -12.33 26.67
N GLY A 39 -5.81 -12.44 25.73
CA GLY A 39 -5.70 -11.53 24.59
C GLY A 39 -4.97 -10.22 24.93
N ALA A 40 -4.31 -10.12 26.08
CA ALA A 40 -3.45 -8.99 26.40
C ALA A 40 -2.27 -8.94 25.42
N SER A 41 -1.91 -7.74 24.94
CA SER A 41 -0.80 -7.54 24.03
C SER A 41 0.48 -7.28 24.79
N VAL A 42 1.53 -8.06 24.52
CA VAL A 42 2.86 -7.90 25.12
C VAL A 42 3.87 -7.66 24.01
N TYR A 43 4.60 -6.54 24.05
CA TYR A 43 5.50 -6.15 22.95
C TYR A 43 6.75 -5.41 23.47
N TRP A 44 7.82 -5.45 22.69
CA TRP A 44 9.03 -4.69 22.97
C TRP A 44 8.80 -3.20 22.66
N ALA A 45 9.01 -2.35 23.65
CA ALA A 45 8.84 -0.90 23.52
C ALA A 45 9.66 -0.35 22.34
N GLY A 46 9.00 0.41 21.45
CA GLY A 46 9.63 0.95 20.24
C GLY A 46 9.76 -0.06 19.08
N THR A 47 9.05 -1.22 19.15
CA THR A 47 9.00 -2.20 18.07
C THR A 47 7.57 -2.66 17.81
N THR A 48 7.36 -3.30 16.67
CA THR A 48 6.11 -4.00 16.33
C THR A 48 6.15 -5.48 16.71
N ILE A 49 7.19 -5.94 17.41
CA ILE A 49 7.37 -7.34 17.77
C ILE A 49 6.72 -7.61 19.12
N GLY A 50 5.64 -8.38 19.10
CA GLY A 50 4.84 -8.71 20.27
C GLY A 50 4.14 -10.04 20.16
N ALA A 51 3.44 -10.43 21.23
CA ALA A 51 2.59 -11.61 21.31
C ALA A 51 1.33 -11.28 22.10
N SER A 52 0.24 -12.03 21.85
CA SER A 52 -0.97 -11.97 22.66
C SER A 52 -0.98 -13.11 23.66
N THR A 53 -1.59 -12.89 24.83
CA THR A 53 -1.75 -13.90 25.86
C THR A 53 -2.82 -14.93 25.50
N ASP A 54 -2.60 -16.17 25.89
CA ASP A 54 -3.53 -17.29 25.74
C ASP A 54 -4.63 -17.31 26.83
N ALA A 55 -5.44 -18.38 26.87
CA ALA A 55 -6.53 -18.56 27.82
C ALA A 55 -6.06 -18.62 29.31
N GLN A 56 -4.81 -18.83 29.57
CA GLN A 56 -4.18 -18.82 30.88
C GLN A 56 -3.46 -17.52 31.21
N GLY A 57 -3.54 -16.54 30.31
CA GLY A 57 -2.82 -15.27 30.38
C GLY A 57 -1.32 -15.41 30.07
N ALA A 58 -0.88 -16.55 29.51
CA ALA A 58 0.51 -16.81 29.20
C ALA A 58 0.87 -16.33 27.78
N PHE A 59 2.12 -15.89 27.59
CA PHE A 59 2.68 -15.51 26.31
C PHE A 59 4.10 -16.04 26.10
N LEU A 60 4.47 -16.17 24.85
CA LEU A 60 5.83 -16.51 24.40
C LEU A 60 6.28 -15.45 23.39
N LEU A 61 7.42 -14.82 23.65
CA LEU A 61 7.93 -13.73 22.83
C LEU A 61 9.43 -13.90 22.57
N HIS A 62 9.84 -13.75 21.31
CA HIS A 62 11.26 -13.79 20.95
C HIS A 62 11.98 -12.53 21.43
N ARG A 63 13.19 -12.70 21.97
CA ARG A 63 14.03 -11.56 22.34
C ARG A 63 14.53 -10.81 21.11
N VAL A 64 14.47 -9.49 21.22
CA VAL A 64 15.00 -8.57 20.22
C VAL A 64 16.25 -7.91 20.77
N LYS A 65 17.37 -8.07 20.08
CA LYS A 65 18.66 -7.52 20.52
C LYS A 65 18.61 -5.99 20.52
N GLY A 66 18.94 -5.40 21.65
CA GLY A 66 18.97 -3.94 21.82
C GLY A 66 17.67 -3.33 22.38
N TYR A 67 16.68 -4.17 22.72
CA TYR A 67 15.44 -3.73 23.36
C TYR A 67 15.27 -4.44 24.69
N ASP A 68 15.24 -3.66 25.78
CA ASP A 68 15.18 -4.19 27.14
C ASP A 68 13.84 -3.87 27.85
N LYS A 69 12.99 -3.04 27.24
CA LYS A 69 11.69 -2.65 27.80
C LYS A 69 10.56 -3.43 27.17
N LEU A 70 9.84 -4.17 27.99
CA LEU A 70 8.66 -4.96 27.60
C LEU A 70 7.40 -4.27 28.13
N VAL A 71 6.42 -4.05 27.28
CA VAL A 71 5.15 -3.40 27.61
C VAL A 71 4.04 -4.42 27.52
N ALA A 72 3.19 -4.49 28.56
CA ALA A 72 1.92 -5.21 28.52
C ALA A 72 0.76 -4.22 28.47
N SER A 73 -0.18 -4.46 27.57
CA SER A 73 -1.36 -3.62 27.34
C SER A 73 -2.61 -4.48 27.22
N TYR A 74 -3.67 -4.05 27.86
CA TYR A 74 -4.99 -4.68 27.76
C TYR A 74 -6.10 -3.64 27.90
N LEU A 75 -7.19 -3.84 27.15
CA LEU A 75 -8.30 -2.88 27.10
C LEU A 75 -8.94 -2.69 28.51
N GLY A 76 -9.00 -1.45 28.98
CA GLY A 76 -9.53 -1.10 30.30
C GLY A 76 -8.51 -1.25 31.43
N PHE A 77 -7.23 -1.41 31.11
CA PHE A 77 -6.13 -1.52 32.09
C PHE A 77 -4.99 -0.54 31.77
N VAL A 78 -4.35 -0.02 32.80
CA VAL A 78 -3.15 0.81 32.66
C VAL A 78 -2.01 -0.03 32.10
N ASN A 79 -1.36 0.44 31.06
CA ASN A 79 -0.19 -0.24 30.48
C ASN A 79 0.93 -0.31 31.52
N ASP A 80 1.56 -1.47 31.62
CA ASP A 80 2.71 -1.68 32.51
C ASP A 80 3.96 -1.99 31.69
N THR A 81 5.10 -1.47 32.13
CA THR A 81 6.40 -1.63 31.43
C THR A 81 7.43 -2.20 32.36
N LEU A 82 8.05 -3.32 31.95
CA LEU A 82 9.12 -3.98 32.68
C LEU A 82 10.46 -3.88 31.95
N ASP A 83 11.53 -3.58 32.68
CA ASP A 83 12.90 -3.67 32.18
C ASP A 83 13.38 -5.14 32.27
N VAL A 84 13.50 -5.79 31.13
CA VAL A 84 13.88 -7.20 31.00
C VAL A 84 15.35 -7.33 30.64
N LYS A 85 16.21 -7.41 31.64
CA LYS A 85 17.66 -7.58 31.47
C LYS A 85 18.02 -8.92 30.83
N ASN A 86 19.21 -8.99 30.20
CA ASN A 86 19.71 -10.23 29.61
C ASN A 86 19.79 -11.35 30.68
N GLY A 87 19.26 -12.53 30.32
CA GLY A 87 19.25 -13.71 31.23
C GLY A 87 17.95 -13.93 32.02
N VAL A 88 16.94 -13.07 31.82
CA VAL A 88 15.60 -13.27 32.43
C VAL A 88 14.73 -14.01 31.43
N ASP A 89 14.36 -15.25 31.69
CA ASP A 89 13.55 -16.07 30.77
C ASP A 89 12.05 -16.07 31.12
N LYS A 90 11.68 -15.54 32.30
CA LYS A 90 10.28 -15.47 32.76
C LYS A 90 9.95 -14.11 33.35
N VAL A 91 8.79 -13.57 32.99
CA VAL A 91 8.27 -12.29 33.48
C VAL A 91 6.77 -12.42 33.83
N ALA A 92 6.31 -11.59 34.74
CA ALA A 92 4.88 -11.49 35.07
C ALA A 92 4.46 -10.03 35.14
N PHE A 93 3.34 -9.73 34.53
CA PHE A 93 2.65 -8.43 34.61
C PHE A 93 1.42 -8.52 35.49
N ALA A 94 1.20 -7.52 36.33
CA ALA A 94 -0.03 -7.33 37.10
C ALA A 94 -0.65 -5.98 36.70
N LEU A 95 -1.54 -6.00 35.71
CA LEU A 95 -2.17 -4.79 35.19
C LEU A 95 -3.25 -4.31 36.18
N ARG A 96 -3.31 -3.01 36.41
CA ARG A 96 -4.34 -2.36 37.23
C ARG A 96 -5.48 -1.92 36.29
N SER A 97 -6.72 -2.21 36.70
CA SER A 97 -7.91 -1.69 36.04
C SER A 97 -7.87 -0.17 36.07
N GLU A 98 -7.94 0.46 34.92
CA GLU A 98 -8.16 1.88 34.81
C GLU A 98 -9.66 2.11 34.96
N GLY A 99 -10.06 2.79 36.06
CA GLY A 99 -11.46 3.20 36.21
C GLY A 99 -11.81 4.18 35.08
N VAL A 100 -12.39 3.64 34.04
CA VAL A 100 -13.09 4.22 32.90
C VAL A 100 -12.77 5.68 32.57
N ALA A 101 -11.77 5.87 31.74
CA ALA A 101 -11.83 6.80 30.64
C ALA A 101 -11.29 6.05 29.43
N LEU A 102 -12.17 5.53 28.58
CA LEU A 102 -11.80 5.04 27.27
C LEU A 102 -11.41 6.24 26.41
N GLU A 103 -10.19 6.74 26.56
CA GLU A 103 -9.55 7.38 25.43
C GLU A 103 -9.60 6.36 24.30
N GLY A 104 -10.17 6.75 23.15
CA GLY A 104 -10.23 5.88 21.99
C GLY A 104 -8.84 5.42 21.64
N VAL A 105 -8.44 4.31 22.20
CA VAL A 105 -7.20 3.63 21.83
C VAL A 105 -7.44 3.20 20.41
N VAL A 106 -6.85 3.93 19.47
CA VAL A 106 -6.54 3.36 18.16
C VAL A 106 -5.56 2.23 18.48
N VAL A 107 -6.12 1.05 18.77
CA VAL A 107 -5.35 -0.18 18.82
C VAL A 107 -4.92 -0.41 17.38
N GLU A 108 -3.75 0.09 17.03
CA GLU A 108 -3.00 -0.43 15.90
C GLU A 108 -2.47 -1.81 16.31
N GLY A 109 -3.39 -2.70 16.65
CA GLY A 109 -3.11 -4.11 16.62
C GLY A 109 -2.84 -4.42 15.15
N ASN A 110 -1.69 -4.99 14.83
CA ASN A 110 -1.42 -5.58 13.54
C ASN A 110 -2.45 -6.70 13.31
N LEU A 111 -3.67 -6.32 12.89
CA LEU A 111 -4.65 -7.26 12.40
C LEU A 111 -4.05 -7.82 11.11
N SER A 112 -3.43 -8.98 11.24
CA SER A 112 -2.77 -9.64 10.13
C SER A 112 -3.81 -10.06 9.11
N GLY A 113 -3.78 -9.44 7.93
CA GLY A 113 -4.60 -9.84 6.80
C GLY A 113 -5.75 -8.89 6.47
N ASN A 114 -6.77 -9.44 5.86
CA ASN A 114 -7.98 -8.73 5.48
C ASN A 114 -9.01 -8.86 6.61
N PHE A 115 -9.62 -7.77 7.00
CA PHE A 115 -10.67 -7.76 8.02
C PHE A 115 -11.77 -6.76 7.68
N VAL A 116 -12.96 -6.98 8.24
CA VAL A 116 -14.10 -6.06 8.10
C VAL A 116 -14.08 -5.11 9.28
N LYS A 117 -13.96 -3.81 8.99
CA LYS A 117 -14.08 -2.75 10.00
C LYS A 117 -15.52 -2.73 10.50
N ARG A 118 -15.72 -2.96 11.80
CA ARG A 118 -17.06 -3.02 12.43
C ARG A 118 -17.51 -1.68 12.99
N ASP A 119 -16.54 -0.81 13.24
CA ASP A 119 -16.78 0.52 13.83
C ASP A 119 -16.94 1.54 12.69
N GLY A 120 -18.12 2.08 12.57
CA GLY A 120 -18.45 3.09 11.57
C GLY A 120 -19.78 2.84 10.87
N ILE A 121 -20.32 3.91 10.27
CA ILE A 121 -21.61 3.90 9.56
C ILE A 121 -21.54 3.02 8.29
N VAL A 122 -20.37 2.94 7.64
CA VAL A 122 -20.15 2.16 6.44
C VAL A 122 -19.26 0.97 6.75
N LYS A 123 -19.80 -0.24 6.57
CA LYS A 123 -19.02 -1.47 6.69
C LYS A 123 -18.05 -1.58 5.52
N GLY A 124 -16.77 -1.54 5.79
CA GLY A 124 -15.69 -1.64 4.80
C GLY A 124 -14.77 -2.82 5.10
N GLU A 125 -14.20 -3.38 4.05
CA GLU A 125 -13.07 -4.29 4.13
C GLU A 125 -11.78 -3.47 4.22
N MET A 126 -10.87 -3.88 5.09
CA MET A 126 -9.54 -3.30 5.18
C MET A 126 -8.48 -4.37 4.92
N ILE A 127 -7.56 -4.08 4.01
CA ILE A 127 -6.37 -4.87 3.74
C ILE A 127 -5.21 -4.14 4.44
N SER A 128 -4.64 -4.76 5.45
CA SER A 128 -3.51 -4.19 6.21
C SER A 128 -2.18 -4.40 5.49
N PHE A 129 -1.14 -3.66 5.91
CA PHE A 129 0.23 -3.86 5.40
C PHE A 129 0.70 -5.31 5.57
N ALA A 130 0.41 -5.93 6.71
CA ALA A 130 0.73 -7.34 6.93
C ALA A 130 0.02 -8.27 5.93
N GLY A 131 -1.21 -7.94 5.52
CA GLY A 131 -1.94 -8.63 4.45
C GLY A 131 -1.23 -8.46 3.09
N LEU A 132 -0.81 -7.24 2.76
CA LEU A 132 -0.08 -6.94 1.52
C LEU A 132 1.26 -7.69 1.45
N CYS A 133 2.04 -7.68 2.53
CA CYS A 133 3.30 -8.44 2.61
C CYS A 133 3.08 -9.96 2.46
N LYS A 134 2.02 -10.49 3.07
CA LYS A 134 1.70 -11.93 3.01
C LYS A 134 1.35 -12.39 1.60
N MET A 135 0.75 -11.51 0.80
CA MET A 135 0.39 -11.78 -0.60
C MET A 135 1.53 -11.48 -1.57
N ALA A 136 2.66 -10.93 -1.10
CA ALA A 136 3.80 -10.49 -1.92
C ALA A 136 3.36 -9.60 -3.11
N CYS A 137 2.42 -8.67 -2.85
CA CYS A 137 1.79 -7.87 -3.89
C CYS A 137 2.78 -6.90 -4.54
N CYS A 138 3.04 -7.07 -5.83
CA CYS A 138 3.87 -6.17 -6.62
C CYS A 138 3.14 -4.86 -6.96
N ASN A 139 1.83 -4.93 -7.15
CA ASN A 139 1.01 -3.77 -7.52
C ASN A 139 -0.38 -3.83 -6.87
N LEU A 140 -1.12 -2.72 -7.02
CA LEU A 140 -2.45 -2.60 -6.44
C LEU A 140 -3.45 -3.67 -6.94
N ALA A 141 -3.36 -4.09 -8.19
CA ALA A 141 -4.26 -5.12 -8.72
C ALA A 141 -4.11 -6.44 -7.97
N GLU A 142 -2.88 -6.89 -7.74
CA GLU A 142 -2.58 -8.12 -7.00
C GLU A 142 -3.02 -8.04 -5.53
N SER A 143 -3.03 -6.84 -4.96
CA SER A 143 -3.50 -6.60 -3.59
C SER A 143 -4.96 -7.00 -3.36
N PHE A 144 -5.75 -7.17 -4.41
CA PHE A 144 -7.16 -7.56 -4.33
C PHE A 144 -7.43 -9.05 -4.55
N GLU A 145 -6.43 -9.87 -4.85
CA GLU A 145 -6.63 -11.30 -5.13
C GLU A 145 -7.34 -12.06 -4.00
N ASN A 146 -7.11 -11.65 -2.74
CA ASN A 146 -7.78 -12.21 -1.57
C ASN A 146 -8.91 -11.31 -1.03
N SER A 147 -9.35 -10.30 -1.79
CA SER A 147 -10.49 -9.47 -1.39
C SER A 147 -11.81 -10.19 -1.68
N ALA A 148 -12.70 -10.23 -0.70
CA ALA A 148 -14.05 -10.70 -0.90
C ALA A 148 -14.95 -9.69 -1.65
N SER A 149 -14.48 -8.47 -1.84
CA SER A 149 -15.25 -7.33 -2.32
C SER A 149 -14.90 -6.92 -3.73
N VAL A 150 -13.66 -7.14 -4.15
CA VAL A 150 -13.11 -6.70 -5.43
C VAL A 150 -12.54 -7.88 -6.18
N THR A 151 -12.91 -8.01 -7.43
CA THR A 151 -12.33 -9.01 -8.34
C THR A 151 -11.46 -8.27 -9.36
N VAL A 152 -10.29 -8.80 -9.66
CA VAL A 152 -9.37 -8.26 -10.67
C VAL A 152 -9.26 -9.21 -11.85
N GLY A 153 -9.13 -8.66 -13.04
CA GLY A 153 -8.87 -9.42 -14.26
C GLY A 153 -8.16 -8.55 -15.29
N TYR A 154 -7.62 -9.19 -16.31
CA TYR A 154 -7.07 -8.48 -17.46
C TYR A 154 -8.20 -8.05 -18.39
N SER A 155 -8.10 -6.85 -18.96
CA SER A 155 -9.02 -6.39 -20.01
C SER A 155 -8.70 -7.04 -21.34
N ASP A 156 -7.41 -7.19 -21.64
CA ASP A 156 -6.89 -7.83 -22.85
C ASP A 156 -5.43 -8.26 -22.64
N ALA A 157 -4.97 -9.19 -23.46
CA ALA A 157 -3.61 -9.73 -23.41
C ALA A 157 -2.57 -8.82 -24.09
N ILE A 158 -3.00 -7.95 -25.01
CA ILE A 158 -2.07 -7.12 -25.82
C ILE A 158 -1.56 -5.94 -25.01
N SER A 159 -2.46 -5.21 -24.33
CA SER A 159 -2.08 -4.09 -23.49
C SER A 159 -1.69 -4.53 -22.08
N GLY A 160 -2.15 -5.70 -21.62
CA GLY A 160 -2.00 -6.17 -20.25
C GLY A 160 -2.69 -5.26 -19.24
N ALA A 161 -3.66 -4.45 -19.68
CA ALA A 161 -4.42 -3.56 -18.81
C ALA A 161 -5.27 -4.39 -17.83
N ARG A 162 -5.28 -3.99 -16.58
CA ARG A 162 -6.02 -4.67 -15.52
C ARG A 162 -7.29 -3.91 -15.17
N GLN A 163 -8.36 -4.62 -14.90
CA GLN A 163 -9.63 -4.04 -14.50
C GLN A 163 -10.09 -4.64 -13.19
N ILE A 164 -10.64 -3.79 -12.34
CA ILE A 164 -11.37 -4.23 -11.16
C ILE A 164 -12.86 -4.36 -11.49
N LYS A 165 -13.53 -5.25 -10.75
CA LYS A 165 -14.99 -5.37 -10.70
C LYS A 165 -15.42 -5.37 -9.25
N MET A 166 -16.43 -4.57 -8.94
CA MET A 166 -17.05 -4.52 -7.62
C MET A 166 -18.55 -4.67 -7.77
N LEU A 167 -19.15 -5.52 -6.95
CA LEU A 167 -20.57 -5.86 -7.03
C LEU A 167 -21.02 -6.34 -8.43
N GLY A 168 -20.11 -6.98 -9.18
CA GLY A 168 -20.36 -7.47 -10.54
C GLY A 168 -20.28 -6.41 -11.64
N LEU A 169 -20.06 -5.14 -11.31
CA LEU A 169 -19.95 -4.04 -12.26
C LEU A 169 -18.48 -3.67 -12.57
N ALA A 170 -18.25 -3.08 -13.73
CA ALA A 170 -16.91 -2.66 -14.17
C ALA A 170 -16.31 -1.59 -13.26
N GLY A 171 -14.98 -1.53 -13.22
CA GLY A 171 -14.23 -0.62 -12.37
C GLY A 171 -14.48 0.87 -12.62
N THR A 172 -15.02 1.23 -13.77
CA THR A 172 -15.46 2.61 -14.09
C THR A 172 -16.55 3.14 -13.13
N TYR A 173 -17.25 2.24 -12.44
CA TYR A 173 -18.26 2.57 -11.44
C TYR A 173 -17.71 2.55 -10.01
N THR A 174 -16.43 2.26 -9.85
CA THR A 174 -15.73 2.22 -8.56
C THR A 174 -14.76 3.39 -8.50
N GLN A 175 -14.87 4.21 -7.46
CA GLN A 175 -13.95 5.32 -7.26
C GLN A 175 -12.69 4.85 -6.53
N ILE A 176 -11.52 5.19 -7.08
CA ILE A 176 -10.24 4.93 -6.44
C ILE A 176 -9.69 6.26 -5.91
N LEU A 177 -9.32 6.25 -4.63
CA LEU A 177 -8.78 7.39 -3.90
C LEU A 177 -7.36 7.10 -3.42
N ASP A 178 -6.51 8.12 -3.44
CA ASP A 178 -5.21 8.16 -2.77
C ASP A 178 -5.30 9.13 -1.59
N GLU A 179 -5.36 8.60 -0.38
CA GLU A 179 -5.55 9.41 0.83
C GLU A 179 -6.72 10.42 0.67
N ASN A 180 -7.89 9.90 0.27
CA ASN A 180 -9.14 10.64 0.00
C ASN A 180 -9.07 11.64 -1.17
N ARG A 181 -8.14 11.47 -2.12
CA ARG A 181 -8.07 12.22 -3.39
C ARG A 181 -8.40 11.30 -4.56
N PRO A 182 -9.33 11.63 -5.44
CA PRO A 182 -9.64 10.81 -6.60
C PRO A 182 -8.44 10.68 -7.55
N ILE A 183 -8.10 9.44 -7.93
CA ILE A 183 -7.01 9.11 -8.85
C ILE A 183 -7.49 8.10 -9.91
N MET A 184 -6.65 7.80 -10.89
CA MET A 184 -6.88 6.78 -11.93
C MET A 184 -8.15 7.06 -12.75
N ARG A 185 -8.27 8.26 -13.26
CA ARG A 185 -9.42 8.75 -14.05
C ARG A 185 -9.08 8.87 -15.52
N GLY A 186 -10.08 8.72 -16.39
CA GLY A 186 -9.93 8.94 -17.83
C GLY A 186 -8.89 8.04 -18.48
N LEU A 187 -7.90 8.61 -19.15
CA LEU A 187 -6.85 7.88 -19.88
C LEU A 187 -5.97 7.02 -18.96
N SER A 188 -5.75 7.42 -17.71
CA SER A 188 -4.93 6.65 -16.77
C SER A 188 -5.65 5.44 -16.17
N ALA A 189 -6.99 5.37 -16.26
CA ALA A 189 -7.79 4.34 -15.61
C ALA A 189 -7.40 2.90 -15.99
N PRO A 190 -7.09 2.53 -17.24
CA PRO A 190 -6.72 1.17 -17.63
C PRO A 190 -5.40 0.71 -17.03
N TYR A 191 -4.48 1.63 -16.73
CA TYR A 191 -3.11 1.31 -16.30
C TYR A 191 -2.86 1.66 -14.83
N GLY A 192 -3.69 2.50 -14.24
CA GLY A 192 -3.49 3.08 -12.91
C GLY A 192 -3.29 2.06 -11.79
N LEU A 193 -3.92 0.88 -11.90
CA LEU A 193 -3.74 -0.21 -10.93
C LEU A 193 -2.31 -0.75 -10.88
N SER A 194 -1.53 -0.59 -11.94
CA SER A 194 -0.10 -0.94 -11.98
C SER A 194 0.79 0.15 -11.37
N TYR A 195 0.30 1.39 -11.23
CA TYR A 195 1.11 2.55 -10.83
C TYR A 195 1.27 2.73 -9.33
N THR A 196 0.63 1.89 -8.55
CA THR A 196 0.76 1.92 -7.09
C THR A 196 1.33 0.60 -6.60
N PRO A 197 2.64 0.57 -6.26
CA PRO A 197 3.26 -0.62 -5.67
C PRO A 197 2.60 -0.96 -4.33
N GLY A 198 2.31 -2.26 -4.11
CA GLY A 198 1.69 -2.73 -2.87
C GLY A 198 2.53 -2.39 -1.63
N MET A 199 3.86 -2.43 -1.77
CA MET A 199 4.80 -2.14 -0.68
C MET A 199 4.87 -0.66 -0.27
N TRP A 200 4.27 0.26 -1.05
CA TRP A 200 4.11 1.66 -0.68
C TRP A 200 2.93 1.92 0.25
N LEU A 201 2.02 0.95 0.38
CA LEU A 201 0.76 1.10 1.11
C LEU A 201 0.88 0.61 2.54
N ASN A 202 0.28 1.34 3.47
CA ASN A 202 0.03 0.89 4.84
C ASN A 202 -1.28 0.12 4.93
N SER A 203 -2.27 0.53 4.15
CA SER A 203 -3.55 -0.18 4.07
C SER A 203 -4.35 0.21 2.83
N ILE A 204 -5.31 -0.66 2.48
CA ILE A 204 -6.34 -0.39 1.48
C ILE A 204 -7.69 -0.52 2.17
N GLN A 205 -8.52 0.49 2.02
CA GLN A 205 -9.88 0.51 2.55
C GLN A 205 -10.86 0.34 1.40
N VAL A 206 -11.72 -0.66 1.47
CA VAL A 206 -12.73 -0.96 0.45
C VAL A 206 -14.11 -0.78 1.05
N SER A 207 -14.86 0.20 0.57
CA SER A 207 -16.23 0.50 1.00
C SER A 207 -17.20 0.19 -0.13
N LYS A 208 -18.26 -0.57 0.16
CA LYS A 208 -19.29 -0.94 -0.82
C LYS A 208 -20.45 0.04 -0.79
N GLY A 209 -21.02 0.29 -1.96
CA GLY A 209 -22.18 1.18 -2.12
C GLY A 209 -21.79 2.64 -2.39
N VAL A 210 -22.80 3.49 -2.47
CA VAL A 210 -22.62 4.91 -2.78
C VAL A 210 -21.82 5.60 -1.69
N ALA A 211 -20.80 6.34 -2.07
CA ALA A 211 -19.96 7.07 -1.16
C ALA A 211 -20.53 8.44 -0.77
N SER A 212 -19.87 9.09 0.18
CA SER A 212 -20.20 10.48 0.54
C SER A 212 -19.97 11.42 -0.66
N VAL A 213 -20.86 12.36 -0.85
CA VAL A 213 -20.76 13.41 -1.86
C VAL A 213 -19.49 14.27 -1.74
N THR A 214 -18.86 14.30 -0.57
CA THR A 214 -17.59 14.99 -0.34
C THR A 214 -16.42 14.42 -1.13
N ALA A 215 -16.52 13.15 -1.54
CA ALA A 215 -15.53 12.48 -2.38
C ALA A 215 -15.86 12.55 -3.88
N GLY A 216 -16.97 13.13 -4.27
CA GLY A 216 -17.45 13.26 -5.65
C GLY A 216 -18.55 12.26 -5.99
N HIS A 217 -18.93 12.20 -7.28
CA HIS A 217 -20.11 11.47 -7.77
C HIS A 217 -19.78 10.11 -8.41
N GLU A 218 -18.53 9.73 -8.50
CA GLU A 218 -18.09 8.58 -9.32
C GLU A 218 -18.26 7.22 -8.60
N ALA A 219 -18.46 7.23 -7.28
CA ALA A 219 -18.62 6.02 -6.48
C ALA A 219 -20.04 5.47 -6.55
N ILE A 220 -20.33 4.63 -7.53
CA ILE A 220 -21.62 3.94 -7.67
C ILE A 220 -21.60 2.59 -6.97
N THR A 221 -20.59 1.78 -7.24
CA THR A 221 -20.41 0.45 -6.63
C THR A 221 -19.69 0.50 -5.31
N GLY A 222 -18.82 1.49 -5.14
CA GLY A 222 -18.04 1.68 -3.92
C GLY A 222 -16.81 2.56 -4.12
N GLN A 223 -16.05 2.66 -3.04
CA GLN A 223 -14.78 3.38 -3.00
C GLN A 223 -13.65 2.46 -2.54
N ILE A 224 -12.50 2.66 -3.11
CA ILE A 224 -11.23 2.07 -2.68
C ILE A 224 -10.30 3.22 -2.31
N ASN A 225 -9.96 3.34 -1.03
CA ASN A 225 -9.03 4.37 -0.56
C ASN A 225 -7.69 3.74 -0.20
N LEU A 226 -6.63 4.28 -0.76
CA LEU A 226 -5.25 3.84 -0.59
C LEU A 226 -4.58 4.71 0.47
N GLU A 227 -4.08 4.10 1.53
CA GLU A 227 -3.28 4.77 2.55
C GLU A 227 -1.82 4.39 2.35
N HIS A 228 -1.01 5.37 1.95
CA HIS A 228 0.42 5.17 1.76
C HIS A 228 1.19 5.24 3.08
N ARG A 229 2.44 4.78 3.05
CA ARG A 229 3.44 5.06 4.09
C ARG A 229 3.54 6.56 4.32
N LYS A 230 3.63 6.97 5.60
CA LYS A 230 3.53 8.37 6.02
C LYS A 230 4.90 8.93 6.38
N PRO A 231 5.08 10.27 6.28
CA PRO A 231 6.32 10.93 6.73
C PRO A 231 6.64 10.72 8.21
N THR A 232 5.64 10.32 9.00
CA THR A 232 5.74 10.10 10.45
C THR A 232 5.91 8.64 10.84
N ASP A 233 6.01 7.72 9.88
CA ASP A 233 6.22 6.31 10.18
C ASP A 233 7.55 6.10 10.92
N ASP A 234 7.55 5.20 11.91
CA ASP A 234 8.72 4.92 12.73
C ASP A 234 9.84 4.21 11.96
N GLU A 235 9.48 3.50 10.90
CA GLU A 235 10.41 2.79 10.05
C GLU A 235 11.13 3.75 9.10
N ARG A 236 12.37 4.09 9.45
CA ARG A 236 13.19 5.07 8.71
C ARG A 236 13.61 4.62 7.33
N LEU A 237 13.84 3.33 7.16
CA LEU A 237 14.24 2.74 5.87
C LEU A 237 13.59 1.37 5.72
N PHE A 238 12.84 1.22 4.65
CA PHE A 238 12.28 -0.05 4.23
C PHE A 238 12.78 -0.38 2.83
N VAL A 239 13.28 -1.59 2.66
CA VAL A 239 13.74 -2.10 1.36
C VAL A 239 13.06 -3.45 1.14
N ASN A 240 12.42 -3.59 -0.01
CA ASN A 240 11.84 -4.84 -0.45
C ASN A 240 12.38 -5.17 -1.84
N LEU A 241 12.87 -6.38 -2.02
CA LEU A 241 13.31 -6.93 -3.28
C LEU A 241 12.46 -8.16 -3.58
N TYR A 242 11.96 -8.24 -4.79
CA TYR A 242 11.12 -9.33 -5.24
C TYR A 242 11.62 -9.85 -6.60
N LEU A 243 11.52 -11.13 -6.81
CA LEU A 243 11.80 -11.82 -8.06
C LEU A 243 10.78 -12.93 -8.23
N ASP A 244 10.06 -12.92 -9.34
CA ASP A 244 9.12 -13.99 -9.67
C ASP A 244 9.78 -15.14 -10.48
N ASP A 245 8.97 -16.14 -10.79
CA ASP A 245 9.40 -17.30 -11.57
C ASP A 245 9.64 -16.97 -13.07
N GLU A 246 9.12 -15.85 -13.55
CA GLU A 246 9.39 -15.28 -14.88
C GLU A 246 10.72 -14.49 -14.91
N LEU A 247 11.45 -14.44 -13.78
CA LEU A 247 12.69 -13.68 -13.60
C LEU A 247 12.51 -12.17 -13.80
N ARG A 248 11.38 -11.62 -13.31
CA ARG A 248 11.13 -10.18 -13.28
C ARG A 248 11.57 -9.62 -11.92
N PRO A 249 12.69 -8.90 -11.85
CA PRO A 249 13.10 -8.23 -10.62
C PRO A 249 12.25 -7.01 -10.35
N GLU A 250 11.94 -6.80 -9.08
CA GLU A 250 11.29 -5.62 -8.55
C GLU A 250 12.02 -5.13 -7.30
N ALA A 251 12.13 -3.83 -7.16
CA ALA A 251 12.72 -3.20 -6.00
C ALA A 251 11.82 -2.06 -5.50
N ASN A 252 11.57 -2.05 -4.20
CA ASN A 252 10.86 -1.00 -3.50
C ASN A 252 11.74 -0.44 -2.38
N VAL A 253 11.84 0.87 -2.29
CA VAL A 253 12.54 1.57 -1.22
C VAL A 253 11.65 2.67 -0.68
N SER A 254 11.48 2.73 0.63
CA SER A 254 10.87 3.86 1.29
C SER A 254 11.75 4.36 2.43
N THR A 255 11.82 5.68 2.59
CA THR A 255 12.54 6.31 3.69
C THR A 255 11.72 7.46 4.25
N ALA A 256 11.40 7.38 5.55
CA ALA A 256 10.70 8.42 6.29
C ALA A 256 11.64 9.07 7.30
N PHE A 257 11.62 10.39 7.36
CA PHE A 257 12.51 11.13 8.25
C PHE A 257 11.93 12.50 8.67
N PRO A 258 12.14 12.90 9.93
CA PRO A 258 11.88 14.26 10.36
C PRO A 258 12.91 15.20 9.73
N VAL A 259 12.47 16.32 9.19
CA VAL A 259 13.34 17.35 8.58
C VAL A 259 13.75 18.37 9.63
N THR A 260 12.86 18.69 10.56
CA THR A 260 13.13 19.62 11.68
C THR A 260 13.34 18.86 12.98
N LYS A 261 14.12 19.45 13.89
CA LYS A 261 14.43 18.84 15.20
C LYS A 261 13.20 18.67 16.08
N ASP A 262 12.21 19.55 15.95
CA ASP A 262 10.93 19.51 16.65
C ASP A 262 9.93 18.53 16.01
N LYS A 263 10.34 17.82 14.96
CA LYS A 263 9.54 16.87 14.19
C LYS A 263 8.25 17.44 13.58
N LYS A 264 8.09 18.77 13.55
CA LYS A 264 6.92 19.39 12.93
C LYS A 264 6.88 19.24 11.42
N LEU A 265 8.05 19.18 10.78
CA LEU A 265 8.19 18.92 9.36
C LEU A 265 8.83 17.55 9.15
N SER A 266 8.13 16.68 8.44
CA SER A 266 8.58 15.33 8.09
C SER A 266 8.38 15.05 6.61
N SER A 267 9.21 14.16 6.06
CA SER A 267 9.14 13.75 4.65
C SER A 267 9.28 12.24 4.51
N VAL A 268 8.64 11.69 3.47
CA VAL A 268 8.84 10.31 3.01
C VAL A 268 9.14 10.30 1.53
N ILE A 269 10.16 9.54 1.15
CA ILE A 269 10.51 9.26 -0.25
C ILE A 269 10.16 7.81 -0.53
N LEU A 270 9.50 7.57 -1.66
CA LEU A 270 9.07 6.27 -2.11
C LEU A 270 9.64 6.03 -3.51
N LEU A 271 10.37 4.94 -3.68
CA LEU A 271 10.97 4.53 -4.94
C LEU A 271 10.52 3.13 -5.30
N HIS A 272 10.21 2.91 -6.56
CA HIS A 272 9.88 1.61 -7.11
C HIS A 272 10.47 1.47 -8.51
N GLY A 273 10.95 0.29 -8.81
CA GLY A 273 11.37 -0.11 -10.15
C GLY A 273 11.07 -1.57 -10.38
N SER A 274 10.54 -1.88 -11.55
CA SER A 274 10.33 -3.24 -12.03
C SER A 274 10.76 -3.34 -13.48
N MET A 275 11.28 -4.51 -13.87
CA MET A 275 11.77 -4.74 -15.23
C MET A 275 11.49 -6.19 -15.62
N ASP A 276 10.93 -6.38 -16.79
CA ASP A 276 10.84 -7.70 -17.40
C ASP A 276 12.14 -8.01 -18.16
N THR A 277 12.87 -9.02 -17.69
CA THR A 277 14.16 -9.40 -18.28
C THR A 277 14.03 -10.13 -19.61
N ASP A 278 12.82 -10.55 -20.02
CA ASP A 278 12.56 -11.40 -21.19
C ASP A 278 13.35 -12.74 -21.14
N ALA A 279 13.81 -13.11 -19.96
CA ALA A 279 14.61 -14.32 -19.75
C ALA A 279 13.76 -15.59 -19.93
N ARG A 280 12.49 -15.52 -19.61
CA ARG A 280 11.47 -16.52 -19.93
C ARG A 280 10.43 -15.88 -20.82
N LYS A 281 10.20 -16.51 -21.97
CA LYS A 281 9.19 -16.04 -22.91
C LYS A 281 7.81 -16.39 -22.36
N MET A 282 6.96 -15.38 -22.17
CA MET A 282 5.56 -15.56 -21.73
C MET A 282 4.70 -16.00 -22.92
N ASP A 283 4.78 -17.27 -23.26
CA ASP A 283 4.02 -17.93 -24.33
C ASP A 283 3.74 -19.38 -23.89
N HIS A 284 2.75 -19.55 -23.05
CA HIS A 284 2.40 -20.84 -22.45
C HIS A 284 1.61 -21.72 -23.41
N ASN A 285 0.90 -21.13 -24.37
CA ASN A 285 0.10 -21.83 -25.37
C ASN A 285 0.90 -22.15 -26.66
N HIS A 286 2.16 -21.65 -26.78
CA HIS A 286 3.05 -21.88 -27.90
C HIS A 286 2.52 -21.38 -29.26
N ASP A 287 1.77 -20.29 -29.27
CA ASP A 287 1.24 -19.68 -30.50
C ASP A 287 2.18 -18.63 -31.12
N GLY A 288 3.29 -18.33 -30.46
CA GLY A 288 4.29 -17.36 -30.89
C GLY A 288 3.99 -15.92 -30.51
N PHE A 289 2.91 -15.68 -29.73
CA PHE A 289 2.59 -14.38 -29.15
C PHE A 289 2.90 -14.36 -27.65
N ARG A 290 3.14 -13.18 -27.13
CA ARG A 290 3.25 -12.97 -25.70
C ARG A 290 1.87 -13.06 -25.06
N ASP A 291 1.70 -13.90 -24.04
CA ASP A 291 0.48 -13.98 -23.24
C ASP A 291 0.18 -12.66 -22.49
N LEU A 292 1.25 -11.98 -22.06
CA LEU A 292 1.23 -10.65 -21.48
C LEU A 292 2.37 -9.80 -22.04
N PRO A 293 2.19 -8.48 -22.15
CA PRO A 293 3.26 -7.60 -22.61
C PRO A 293 4.40 -7.54 -21.60
N LYS A 294 5.62 -7.52 -22.11
CA LYS A 294 6.80 -7.15 -21.34
C LYS A 294 6.62 -5.74 -20.78
N SER A 295 6.82 -5.53 -19.49
CA SER A 295 6.61 -4.25 -18.82
C SER A 295 7.83 -3.81 -18.02
N ASP A 296 8.28 -2.57 -18.26
CA ASP A 296 9.32 -1.90 -17.48
C ASP A 296 8.73 -0.66 -16.85
N GLN A 297 8.94 -0.44 -15.54
CA GLN A 297 8.30 0.64 -14.81
C GLN A 297 9.23 1.27 -13.77
N ILE A 298 9.16 2.59 -13.65
CA ILE A 298 9.80 3.37 -12.59
C ILE A 298 8.76 4.30 -11.97
N ASN A 299 8.63 4.26 -10.66
CA ASN A 299 7.79 5.16 -9.88
C ASN A 299 8.63 5.85 -8.81
N VAL A 300 8.44 7.14 -8.69
CA VAL A 300 9.08 7.97 -7.67
C VAL A 300 8.03 8.86 -7.03
N ALA A 301 7.97 8.91 -5.71
CA ALA A 301 7.09 9.83 -5.00
C ALA A 301 7.81 10.44 -3.80
N ASN A 302 7.44 11.68 -3.47
CA ASN A 302 7.88 12.34 -2.25
C ASN A 302 6.68 13.05 -1.62
N LYS A 303 6.46 12.78 -0.33
CA LYS A 303 5.36 13.35 0.45
C LYS A 303 5.92 14.08 1.66
N TRP A 304 5.27 15.16 2.04
CA TRP A 304 5.63 16.02 3.15
C TRP A 304 4.45 16.24 4.07
N LEU A 305 4.74 16.36 5.36
CA LEU A 305 3.78 16.72 6.40
C LEU A 305 4.40 17.80 7.27
N TYR A 306 3.68 18.90 7.41
CA TYR A 306 3.94 19.91 8.43
C TYR A 306 2.77 19.92 9.42
N ALA A 307 3.06 19.77 10.69
CA ALA A 307 2.10 19.80 11.79
C ALA A 307 2.45 20.96 12.75
N ALA A 308 1.58 21.94 12.85
CA ALA A 308 1.74 23.07 13.74
C ALA A 308 1.13 22.81 15.13
N ASP A 309 1.60 23.52 16.16
CA ASP A 309 1.13 23.36 17.54
C ASP A 309 -0.35 23.69 17.74
N ASN A 310 -0.91 24.51 16.86
CA ASN A 310 -2.34 24.87 16.90
C ASN A 310 -3.26 23.81 16.25
N GLY A 311 -2.70 22.65 15.86
CA GLY A 311 -3.43 21.57 15.18
C GLY A 311 -3.55 21.74 13.66
N THR A 312 -3.05 22.83 13.08
CA THR A 312 -3.01 22.99 11.61
C THR A 312 -2.05 21.99 11.01
N GLN A 313 -2.49 21.28 9.98
CA GLN A 313 -1.68 20.36 9.21
C GLN A 313 -1.62 20.78 7.75
N VAL A 314 -0.42 20.78 7.19
CA VAL A 314 -0.20 20.98 5.76
C VAL A 314 0.50 19.77 5.18
N ARG A 315 -0.07 19.20 4.13
CA ARG A 315 0.48 18.04 3.42
C ARG A 315 0.61 18.37 1.95
N TRP A 316 1.74 18.03 1.38
CA TRP A 316 1.96 18.18 -0.05
C TRP A 316 2.87 17.07 -0.55
N GLY A 317 2.84 16.84 -1.83
CA GLY A 317 3.71 15.84 -2.44
C GLY A 317 3.53 15.79 -3.93
N TRP A 318 4.38 14.97 -4.53
CA TRP A 318 4.33 14.67 -5.95
C TRP A 318 4.67 13.19 -6.19
N LYS A 319 4.19 12.69 -7.30
CA LYS A 319 4.45 11.33 -7.79
C LYS A 319 4.73 11.40 -9.28
N PHE A 320 5.72 10.65 -9.73
CA PHE A 320 6.02 10.44 -11.14
C PHE A 320 6.07 8.95 -11.44
N VAL A 321 5.49 8.56 -12.59
CA VAL A 321 5.49 7.19 -13.11
C VAL A 321 5.89 7.25 -14.56
N GLN A 322 6.77 6.35 -14.96
CA GLN A 322 7.05 6.04 -16.35
C GLN A 322 6.96 4.53 -16.54
N GLU A 323 6.19 4.12 -17.53
CA GLU A 323 5.98 2.73 -17.87
C GLU A 323 6.14 2.53 -19.38
N ASN A 324 6.79 1.42 -19.77
CA ASN A 324 6.84 0.95 -21.14
C ASN A 324 6.29 -0.47 -21.18
N ARG A 325 5.43 -0.76 -22.15
CA ARG A 325 4.90 -2.10 -22.39
C ARG A 325 5.15 -2.50 -23.82
N LEU A 326 5.66 -3.71 -24.03
CA LEU A 326 5.96 -4.28 -25.34
C LEU A 326 5.20 -5.59 -25.49
N GLY A 327 4.21 -5.61 -26.37
CA GLY A 327 3.37 -6.77 -26.66
C GLY A 327 3.51 -7.27 -28.11
N GLY A 328 2.75 -8.30 -28.43
CA GLY A 328 2.73 -8.91 -29.75
C GLY A 328 3.58 -10.18 -29.87
N MET A 329 4.10 -10.46 -31.05
CA MET A 329 4.88 -11.68 -31.32
C MET A 329 6.18 -11.71 -30.52
N LEU A 330 6.63 -12.91 -30.12
CA LEU A 330 7.86 -13.12 -29.33
C LEU A 330 9.10 -12.53 -29.96
N ASP A 331 9.19 -12.59 -31.29
CA ASP A 331 10.36 -12.10 -32.04
C ASP A 331 10.29 -10.59 -32.30
N TYR A 332 9.17 -9.94 -31.96
CA TYR A 332 9.03 -8.51 -32.09
C TYR A 332 9.88 -7.77 -31.06
N LYS A 333 10.72 -6.85 -31.55
CA LYS A 333 11.49 -5.90 -30.75
C LYS A 333 11.10 -4.50 -31.20
N ASN A 334 10.92 -3.59 -30.27
CA ASN A 334 10.58 -2.19 -30.59
C ASN A 334 11.76 -1.47 -31.28
N THR A 335 12.06 -1.86 -32.52
CA THR A 335 13.06 -1.20 -33.35
C THR A 335 12.37 -0.53 -34.54
N ARG A 336 12.92 0.61 -34.97
CA ARG A 336 12.42 1.32 -36.15
C ARG A 336 12.36 0.40 -37.37
N THR A 337 13.39 -0.41 -37.60
CA THR A 337 13.45 -1.34 -38.73
C THR A 337 12.34 -2.37 -38.71
N MET A 338 11.99 -2.91 -37.52
CA MET A 338 10.90 -3.88 -37.39
C MET A 338 9.54 -3.22 -37.60
N ARG A 339 9.36 -1.98 -37.14
CA ARG A 339 8.14 -1.22 -37.38
C ARG A 339 7.95 -0.90 -38.85
N GLU A 340 9.03 -0.47 -39.54
CA GLU A 340 9.02 -0.25 -40.99
C GLU A 340 8.76 -1.55 -41.77
N ALA A 341 9.19 -2.70 -41.25
CA ALA A 341 8.91 -4.01 -41.85
C ALA A 341 7.42 -4.41 -41.73
N MET A 342 6.72 -3.98 -40.68
CA MET A 342 5.28 -4.19 -40.58
C MET A 342 4.50 -3.42 -41.65
N GLU A 343 5.05 -2.28 -42.13
CA GLU A 343 4.39 -1.45 -43.13
C GLU A 343 4.52 -2.00 -44.56
N LYS A 344 5.56 -2.79 -44.83
CA LYS A 344 5.99 -2.97 -46.22
C LYS A 344 5.37 -4.12 -47.02
N ASP A 345 4.87 -5.21 -46.40
CA ASP A 345 4.68 -6.41 -47.20
C ASP A 345 3.52 -7.34 -46.82
N TRP A 346 2.37 -6.79 -46.37
CA TRP A 346 1.22 -7.68 -46.16
C TRP A 346 -0.03 -7.23 -46.89
N ASP A 347 -0.36 -7.87 -47.98
CA ASP A 347 -1.65 -7.77 -48.59
C ASP A 347 -2.48 -9.05 -48.36
N TRP A 348 -3.28 -9.06 -47.28
CA TRP A 348 -4.20 -10.16 -47.00
C TRP A 348 -5.21 -10.38 -48.15
N ARG A 349 -5.48 -9.35 -48.98
CA ARG A 349 -6.37 -9.43 -50.13
C ARG A 349 -5.67 -10.10 -51.35
N ALA A 350 -4.35 -10.04 -51.42
CA ALA A 350 -3.56 -10.76 -52.39
C ALA A 350 -3.36 -12.24 -52.01
N GLY A 351 -3.85 -12.70 -50.86
CA GLY A 351 -3.77 -14.08 -50.43
C GLY A 351 -2.44 -14.45 -49.79
N ASP A 352 -1.68 -13.49 -49.25
CA ASP A 352 -0.48 -13.74 -48.49
C ASP A 352 -0.75 -14.57 -47.25
N LYS A 353 -0.26 -15.81 -47.22
CA LYS A 353 -0.46 -16.79 -46.15
C LYS A 353 0.43 -16.53 -44.93
N LYS A 354 1.43 -15.65 -45.04
CA LYS A 354 2.35 -15.38 -43.95
C LYS A 354 1.96 -14.10 -43.23
N MET A 355 1.47 -14.25 -42.02
CA MET A 355 1.16 -13.13 -41.18
C MET A 355 2.42 -12.27 -40.94
N PRO A 356 2.38 -10.95 -41.16
CA PRO A 356 3.53 -10.13 -40.89
C PRO A 356 3.83 -10.11 -39.40
N LEU A 357 5.05 -9.70 -39.06
CA LEU A 357 5.45 -9.47 -37.68
C LEU A 357 4.50 -8.46 -37.03
N TYR A 358 3.79 -8.85 -35.97
CA TYR A 358 2.89 -7.98 -35.23
C TYR A 358 3.54 -7.57 -33.91
N GLY A 359 3.49 -6.30 -33.59
CA GLY A 359 3.94 -5.76 -32.32
C GLY A 359 3.10 -4.59 -31.84
N SER A 360 3.11 -4.40 -30.54
CA SER A 360 2.52 -3.23 -29.88
C SER A 360 3.51 -2.66 -28.88
N HIS A 361 3.45 -1.36 -28.69
CA HIS A 361 4.22 -0.67 -27.67
C HIS A 361 3.39 0.44 -27.07
N ILE A 362 3.39 0.52 -25.74
CA ILE A 362 2.69 1.53 -24.97
C ILE A 362 3.72 2.21 -24.07
N ARG A 363 3.81 3.52 -24.14
CA ARG A 363 4.62 4.34 -23.23
C ARG A 363 3.72 5.29 -22.50
N ASN A 364 3.61 5.08 -21.20
CA ASN A 364 2.83 5.90 -20.30
C ASN A 364 3.73 6.74 -19.41
N ARG A 365 3.33 7.98 -19.16
CA ARG A 365 3.92 8.88 -18.17
C ARG A 365 2.81 9.51 -17.38
N ASN A 366 2.94 9.48 -16.07
CA ASN A 366 2.02 10.15 -15.16
C ASN A 366 2.81 11.03 -14.19
N ALA A 367 2.38 12.26 -14.02
CA ALA A 367 2.90 13.19 -13.03
C ALA A 367 1.73 13.76 -12.23
N ASN A 368 1.72 13.46 -10.94
CA ASN A 368 0.71 13.95 -10.00
C ASN A 368 1.35 14.84 -8.94
N GLY A 369 0.67 15.92 -8.56
CA GLY A 369 1.06 16.79 -7.49
C GLY A 369 -0.15 17.18 -6.65
N TYR A 370 0.01 17.26 -5.34
CA TYR A 370 -1.10 17.64 -4.46
C TYR A 370 -0.68 18.57 -3.34
N PHE A 371 -1.65 19.32 -2.83
CA PHE A 371 -1.55 20.16 -1.66
C PHE A 371 -2.82 20.02 -0.82
N LYS A 372 -2.67 19.81 0.50
CA LYS A 372 -3.76 19.74 1.46
C LYS A 372 -3.44 20.61 2.66
N VAL A 373 -4.38 21.38 3.13
CA VAL A 373 -4.31 22.07 4.40
C VAL A 373 -5.58 21.83 5.20
N GLY A 374 -5.41 21.49 6.47
CA GLY A 374 -6.49 21.36 7.43
C GLY A 374 -6.22 22.25 8.63
N MET A 375 -7.18 23.09 8.99
CA MET A 375 -7.06 24.04 10.08
C MET A 375 -8.23 23.85 11.06
N PRO A 376 -7.97 23.65 12.37
CA PRO A 376 -9.01 23.72 13.35
C PRO A 376 -9.53 25.17 13.46
N VAL A 377 -10.84 25.35 13.51
CA VAL A 377 -11.50 26.65 13.59
C VAL A 377 -12.59 26.62 14.64
N GLY A 378 -12.79 27.76 15.31
CA GLY A 378 -13.81 27.90 16.34
C GLY A 378 -13.46 27.27 17.69
N PRO A 379 -14.42 27.31 18.63
CA PRO A 379 -14.24 26.75 19.97
C PRO A 379 -14.20 25.20 19.92
N ALA A 380 -13.54 24.62 20.90
CA ALA A 380 -13.59 23.18 21.12
C ALA A 380 -14.97 22.77 21.67
N VAL A 381 -15.46 21.64 21.23
CA VAL A 381 -16.63 20.95 21.76
C VAL A 381 -16.12 19.71 22.51
N TYR A 382 -16.38 19.67 23.80
CA TYR A 382 -15.92 18.57 24.64
C TYR A 382 -16.81 17.33 24.45
N ASP A 383 -16.19 16.19 24.22
CA ASP A 383 -16.84 14.89 24.20
C ASP A 383 -16.67 14.20 25.58
N PRO A 384 -17.76 14.04 26.36
CA PRO A 384 -17.66 13.39 27.65
C PRO A 384 -17.48 11.86 27.56
N ASP A 385 -17.86 11.25 26.44
CA ASP A 385 -17.77 9.80 26.23
C ASP A 385 -16.32 9.38 25.89
N GLU A 386 -15.59 10.22 25.11
CA GLU A 386 -14.21 9.97 24.70
C GLU A 386 -13.18 10.82 25.46
N GLN A 387 -13.62 11.74 26.30
CA GLN A 387 -12.78 12.70 27.04
C GLN A 387 -11.85 13.51 26.12
N ASP A 388 -12.27 13.79 24.90
CA ASP A 388 -11.51 14.50 23.88
C ASP A 388 -12.18 15.82 23.49
N GLU A 389 -11.42 16.74 22.93
CA GLU A 389 -11.87 18.01 22.39
C GLU A 389 -12.01 17.95 20.87
N MET A 390 -13.22 17.96 20.37
CA MET A 390 -13.50 18.08 18.95
C MET A 390 -13.52 19.56 18.53
N ARG A 391 -12.86 19.87 17.41
CA ARG A 391 -12.91 21.21 16.83
C ARG A 391 -13.44 21.16 15.42
N SER A 392 -14.30 22.12 15.10
CA SER A 392 -14.66 22.38 13.71
C SER A 392 -13.39 22.60 12.90
N ASN A 393 -13.37 22.18 11.65
CA ASN A 393 -12.19 22.29 10.83
C ASN A 393 -12.52 22.78 9.42
N LEU A 394 -11.63 23.55 8.85
CA LEU A 394 -11.62 23.96 7.45
C LEU A 394 -10.50 23.21 6.72
N ALA A 395 -10.85 22.52 5.67
CA ALA A 395 -9.89 21.76 4.86
C ALA A 395 -9.95 22.23 3.41
N PHE A 396 -8.78 22.44 2.82
CA PHE A 396 -8.61 22.69 1.40
C PHE A 396 -7.72 21.62 0.78
N VAL A 397 -8.12 21.09 -0.35
CA VAL A 397 -7.39 20.08 -1.13
C VAL A 397 -7.29 20.54 -2.57
N ALA A 398 -6.08 20.54 -3.09
CA ALA A 398 -5.79 20.72 -4.51
C ALA A 398 -5.02 19.51 -5.01
N ASP A 399 -5.42 18.95 -6.13
CA ASP A 399 -4.77 17.82 -6.79
C ASP A 399 -4.65 18.12 -8.28
N PHE A 400 -3.45 17.96 -8.83
CA PHE A 400 -3.17 18.10 -10.25
C PHE A 400 -2.58 16.78 -10.76
N ASP A 401 -3.12 16.29 -11.87
CA ASP A 401 -2.65 15.08 -12.53
C ASP A 401 -2.44 15.32 -14.03
N HIS A 402 -1.27 14.97 -14.51
CA HIS A 402 -0.92 14.94 -15.93
C HIS A 402 -0.63 13.53 -16.36
N PHE A 403 -1.33 13.03 -17.36
CA PHE A 403 -1.12 11.73 -17.96
C PHE A 403 -0.87 11.87 -19.45
N SER A 404 0.17 11.19 -19.95
CA SER A 404 0.43 11.09 -21.38
C SER A 404 0.66 9.63 -21.79
N GLU A 405 0.07 9.26 -22.90
CA GLU A 405 0.19 7.96 -23.55
C GLU A 405 0.66 8.15 -24.98
N ASP A 406 1.73 7.41 -25.32
CA ASP A 406 2.17 7.20 -26.71
C ASP A 406 2.12 5.70 -26.96
N ALA A 407 1.20 5.26 -27.80
CA ALA A 407 1.00 3.83 -28.06
C ALA A 407 0.89 3.56 -29.56
N TYR A 408 1.27 2.35 -29.94
CA TYR A 408 0.87 1.80 -31.22
C TYR A 408 0.51 0.31 -31.09
N PHE A 409 -0.40 -0.12 -31.92
CA PHE A 409 -0.85 -1.49 -32.06
C PHE A 409 -0.79 -1.88 -33.53
N GLY A 410 0.23 -2.65 -33.91
CA GLY A 410 0.55 -2.86 -35.32
C GLY A 410 0.90 -1.53 -36.00
N LEU A 411 0.09 -1.15 -37.00
CA LEU A 411 0.28 0.09 -37.78
C LEU A 411 -0.51 1.30 -37.24
N ASN A 412 -1.35 1.11 -36.23
CA ASN A 412 -2.18 2.18 -35.71
C ASN A 412 -1.50 2.86 -34.53
N ASP A 413 -1.29 4.16 -34.66
CA ASP A 413 -0.73 5.02 -33.62
C ASP A 413 -1.86 5.69 -32.79
N TYR A 414 -1.63 5.78 -31.48
CA TYR A 414 -2.50 6.41 -30.52
C TYR A 414 -1.67 7.35 -29.63
N THR A 415 -2.10 8.58 -29.53
CA THR A 415 -1.46 9.56 -28.63
C THR A 415 -2.54 10.23 -27.80
N GLY A 416 -2.35 10.21 -26.50
CA GLY A 416 -3.28 10.81 -25.55
C GLY A 416 -2.57 11.69 -24.54
N ASN A 417 -3.13 12.85 -24.24
CA ASN A 417 -2.69 13.72 -23.15
C ASN A 417 -3.90 14.17 -22.34
N GLN A 418 -3.81 14.02 -21.03
CA GLN A 418 -4.86 14.43 -20.11
C GLN A 418 -4.26 15.28 -18.99
N ASN A 419 -4.89 16.42 -18.70
CA ASN A 419 -4.63 17.22 -17.51
C ASN A 419 -5.90 17.25 -16.67
N SER A 420 -5.78 16.97 -15.40
CA SER A 420 -6.89 17.00 -14.44
C SER A 420 -6.53 17.90 -13.27
N LEU A 421 -7.45 18.76 -12.87
CA LEU A 421 -7.36 19.60 -11.69
C LEU A 421 -8.59 19.34 -10.83
N ALA A 422 -8.38 18.95 -9.58
CA ALA A 422 -9.43 18.83 -8.58
C ALA A 422 -9.18 19.79 -7.43
N LEU A 423 -10.16 20.60 -7.11
CA LEU A 423 -10.14 21.53 -5.98
C LEU A 423 -11.32 21.19 -5.07
N ASN A 424 -11.06 21.03 -3.78
CA ASN A 424 -12.10 20.75 -2.80
C ASN A 424 -11.87 21.62 -1.56
N LEU A 425 -12.92 22.35 -1.15
CA LEU A 425 -12.96 23.12 0.07
C LEU A 425 -14.05 22.54 0.95
N MET A 426 -13.69 22.08 2.14
CA MET A 426 -14.62 21.44 3.06
C MET A 426 -14.62 22.16 4.40
N TYR A 427 -15.77 22.37 4.96
CA TYR A 427 -15.95 22.85 6.31
C TYR A 427 -16.74 21.83 7.12
N ASN A 428 -16.13 21.30 8.17
CA ASN A 428 -16.79 20.42 9.14
C ASN A 428 -17.11 21.23 10.39
N HIS A 429 -18.38 21.38 10.72
CA HIS A 429 -18.85 22.08 11.89
C HIS A 429 -19.41 21.11 12.92
N TYR A 430 -18.90 21.15 14.13
CA TYR A 430 -19.43 20.43 15.28
C TYR A 430 -20.39 21.32 16.06
N PHE A 431 -21.68 20.98 16.08
CA PHE A 431 -22.68 21.61 16.93
C PHE A 431 -22.61 21.05 18.35
N THR A 432 -22.44 19.76 18.47
CA THR A 432 -22.23 19.00 19.70
C THR A 432 -21.29 17.84 19.40
N TYR A 433 -20.83 17.13 20.43
CA TYR A 433 -20.03 15.94 20.25
C TYR A 433 -20.72 14.80 19.44
N ARG A 434 -22.07 14.81 19.38
CA ARG A 434 -22.86 13.83 18.60
C ARG A 434 -23.39 14.34 17.28
N SER A 435 -23.19 15.62 16.98
CA SER A 435 -23.83 16.27 15.83
C SER A 435 -22.82 17.12 15.08
N SER A 436 -22.57 16.78 13.84
CA SER A 436 -21.72 17.58 12.94
C SER A 436 -22.36 17.75 11.58
N LEU A 437 -21.96 18.79 10.87
CA LEU A 437 -22.33 19.08 9.49
C LEU A 437 -21.06 19.27 8.67
N ILE A 438 -20.94 18.53 7.59
CA ILE A 438 -19.87 18.71 6.60
C ILE A 438 -20.47 19.36 5.37
N VAL A 439 -19.87 20.47 4.96
CA VAL A 439 -20.19 21.21 3.71
C VAL A 439 -18.94 21.28 2.89
N GLY A 440 -19.08 21.01 1.60
CA GLY A 440 -17.97 21.07 0.64
C GLY A 440 -18.44 21.39 -0.78
#